data_781dc649e488209158dc607d1b689d59
#
_entry.id   781dc649e488209158dc607d1b689d59
#
_cell.length_a   1.000
_cell.length_b   1.000
_cell.length_c   1.000
_cell.angle_alpha   90.00
_cell.angle_beta   90.00
_cell.angle_gamma   90.00
#
_symmetry.space_group_name_H-M   'P 1'
#
loop_
_entity.id
_entity.type
_entity.pdbx_description
1 polymer ?
#
loop_
_entity_poly.entity_id
_entity_poly.type
_entity_poly.pdbx_seq_one_letter_code
_entity_poly.pdbx_strand_id
1 'polypeptide(L)'
;MKMKMGEGFRRPHERAPAFAVRPFVEEDFRKAYYVRGDLIIELREKGLLLNRWEKQNLVVLDASILIARLMKDNQEPPHGIFALAVGTGQSGWNLQSPPAATNTQRALWSELARKTFSTTNFVDQNGIPASYPTNVVDFTTAFAEAEAVGPIVEMGLIGGNVNSNLSIRNPVSPPNGPYNPTVDLTQFDTLVNYLSFPVINKPPTSTLTIVWRLTF
;
A
#
# COMPACT_ATOMS: atom_id res chain seq x y z
N MET A 1 -1.88 -86.57 -8.25
CA MET A 1 -0.93 -85.47 -8.19
C MET A 1 -1.79 -84.21 -8.36
N LYS A 2 -2.13 -83.50 -7.24
CA LYS A 2 -2.98 -82.28 -7.26
C LYS A 2 -2.07 -81.12 -7.00
N MET A 3 -1.95 -80.27 -8.01
CA MET A 3 -1.21 -78.95 -7.85
C MET A 3 -2.16 -78.01 -7.09
N LYS A 4 -1.63 -77.42 -6.00
CA LYS A 4 -2.23 -76.28 -5.29
C LYS A 4 -1.84 -75.01 -6.06
N MET A 5 -2.84 -74.26 -6.52
CA MET A 5 -2.60 -72.90 -7.02
C MET A 5 -2.37 -71.93 -5.86
N GLY A 6 -1.35 -71.11 -6.02
CA GLY A 6 -0.93 -70.16 -5.00
C GLY A 6 -1.90 -69.02 -4.81
N GLU A 7 -2.10 -68.64 -3.57
CA GLU A 7 -2.83 -67.45 -3.16
C GLU A 7 -2.14 -66.17 -3.56
N GLY A 8 -2.82 -65.36 -4.35
CA GLY A 8 -2.32 -64.05 -4.74
C GLY A 8 -2.25 -63.10 -3.56
N PHE A 9 -1.06 -62.62 -3.32
CA PHE A 9 -0.79 -61.52 -2.36
C PHE A 9 -1.55 -60.26 -2.80
N ARG A 10 -2.67 -59.91 -2.13
CA ARG A 10 -3.27 -58.59 -2.21
C ARG A 10 -2.46 -57.66 -1.35
N ARG A 11 -1.75 -56.69 -1.99
CA ARG A 11 -1.16 -55.59 -1.27
C ARG A 11 -2.28 -54.73 -0.66
N PRO A 12 -2.20 -54.35 0.63
CA PRO A 12 -3.13 -53.37 1.18
C PRO A 12 -2.93 -52.05 0.44
N HIS A 13 -4.01 -51.50 -0.09
CA HIS A 13 -4.02 -50.11 -0.54
C HIS A 13 -3.76 -49.23 0.67
N GLU A 14 -2.55 -48.75 0.85
CA GLU A 14 -2.28 -47.64 1.72
C GLU A 14 -3.11 -46.45 1.20
N ARG A 15 -4.16 -46.10 1.93
CA ARG A 15 -4.84 -44.82 1.74
C ARG A 15 -3.83 -43.75 2.11
N ALA A 16 -3.49 -42.91 1.15
CA ALA A 16 -2.75 -41.70 1.41
C ALA A 16 -3.44 -40.97 2.59
N PRO A 17 -2.68 -40.42 3.56
CA PRO A 17 -3.25 -39.71 4.67
C PRO A 17 -4.12 -38.56 4.10
N ALA A 18 -5.41 -38.55 4.50
CA ALA A 18 -6.26 -37.43 4.18
C ALA A 18 -5.61 -36.19 4.78
N PHE A 19 -5.19 -35.26 3.94
CA PHE A 19 -4.77 -33.95 4.40
C PHE A 19 -5.94 -33.35 5.17
N ALA A 20 -5.83 -33.34 6.49
CA ALA A 20 -6.76 -32.60 7.32
C ALA A 20 -6.56 -31.12 6.99
N VAL A 21 -7.44 -30.59 6.14
CA VAL A 21 -7.55 -29.15 5.94
C VAL A 21 -7.99 -28.58 7.28
N ARG A 22 -7.07 -28.02 8.03
CA ARG A 22 -7.43 -27.28 9.24
C ARG A 22 -8.35 -26.14 8.82
N PRO A 23 -9.47 -25.91 9.53
CA PRO A 23 -10.28 -24.74 9.27
C PRO A 23 -9.38 -23.51 9.46
N PHE A 24 -9.39 -22.67 8.46
CA PHE A 24 -8.59 -21.44 8.43
C PHE A 24 -9.11 -20.51 9.53
N VAL A 25 -8.31 -20.28 10.56
CA VAL A 25 -8.67 -19.37 11.65
C VAL A 25 -8.23 -17.98 11.26
N GLU A 26 -9.13 -17.01 11.28
CA GLU A 26 -8.88 -15.60 10.89
C GLU A 26 -7.67 -14.98 11.64
N GLU A 27 -7.37 -15.47 12.83
CA GLU A 27 -6.18 -15.09 13.62
C GLU A 27 -4.86 -15.54 12.99
N ASP A 28 -4.84 -16.68 12.28
CA ASP A 28 -3.63 -17.18 11.62
C ASP A 28 -3.28 -16.34 10.38
N PHE A 29 -4.30 -15.79 9.71
CA PHE A 29 -4.12 -14.88 8.58
C PHE A 29 -3.46 -13.56 9.01
N ARG A 30 -3.83 -13.04 10.17
CA ARG A 30 -3.28 -11.80 10.71
C ARG A 30 -1.82 -11.91 11.10
N LYS A 31 -1.34 -13.12 11.42
CA LYS A 31 0.06 -13.37 11.79
C LYS A 31 0.97 -13.72 10.62
N ALA A 32 0.41 -14.29 9.55
CA ALA A 32 1.20 -14.85 8.44
C ALA A 32 1.48 -13.84 7.31
N TYR A 33 0.65 -12.79 7.16
CA TYR A 33 0.76 -11.82 6.05
C TYR A 33 0.62 -10.38 6.56
N TYR A 34 1.52 -9.99 7.46
CA TYR A 34 1.55 -8.63 7.95
C TYR A 34 2.35 -7.75 6.98
N VAL A 35 1.67 -7.11 6.05
CA VAL A 35 2.31 -6.03 5.29
C VAL A 35 2.51 -4.86 6.25
N ARG A 36 3.76 -4.60 6.58
CA ARG A 36 4.15 -3.48 7.42
C ARG A 36 4.58 -2.32 6.53
N GLY A 37 4.18 -1.12 6.88
CA GLY A 37 4.66 0.09 6.25
C GLY A 37 5.35 1.01 7.24
N ASP A 38 6.54 1.43 6.90
CA ASP A 38 7.32 2.45 7.60
C ASP A 38 7.49 3.66 6.68
N LEU A 39 7.46 4.85 7.28
CA LEU A 39 7.45 6.11 6.56
C LEU A 39 8.50 7.05 7.12
N ILE A 40 9.31 7.63 6.22
CA ILE A 40 10.21 8.74 6.53
C ILE A 40 9.75 9.96 5.74
N ILE A 41 9.51 11.05 6.44
CA ILE A 41 9.08 12.33 5.86
C ILE A 41 10.16 13.36 6.18
N GLU A 42 10.69 14.04 5.17
CA GLU A 42 11.67 15.10 5.33
C GLU A 42 11.17 16.40 4.69
N LEU A 43 11.14 17.46 5.48
CA LEU A 43 10.87 18.82 5.02
C LEU A 43 12.19 19.58 4.95
N ARG A 44 12.50 20.14 3.78
CA ARG A 44 13.74 20.88 3.53
C ARG A 44 13.44 22.25 2.91
N GLU A 45 14.23 23.24 3.27
CA GLU A 45 14.23 24.57 2.66
C GLU A 45 15.64 24.91 2.19
N LYS A 46 15.79 25.30 0.93
CA LYS A 46 17.10 25.61 0.31
C LYS A 46 18.14 24.49 0.56
N GLY A 47 17.70 23.23 0.56
CA GLY A 47 18.55 22.07 0.83
C GLY A 47 18.79 21.73 2.29
N LEU A 48 18.46 22.63 3.23
CA LEU A 48 18.61 22.39 4.67
C LEU A 48 17.44 21.59 5.20
N LEU A 49 17.72 20.55 5.99
CA LEU A 49 16.70 19.76 6.68
C LEU A 49 16.06 20.61 7.78
N LEU A 50 14.78 20.94 7.64
CA LEU A 50 14.00 21.66 8.65
C LEU A 50 13.41 20.69 9.68
N ASN A 51 12.87 19.56 9.20
CA ASN A 51 12.29 18.56 10.09
C ASN A 51 12.29 17.17 9.44
N ARG A 52 12.23 16.14 10.29
CA ARG A 52 12.12 14.73 9.88
C ARG A 52 11.18 14.01 10.82
N TRP A 53 10.27 13.24 10.23
CA TRP A 53 9.32 12.38 10.95
C TRP A 53 9.47 10.94 10.50
N GLU A 54 9.35 10.02 11.45
CA GLU A 54 9.26 8.59 11.21
C GLU A 54 7.91 8.10 11.72
N LYS A 55 7.18 7.36 10.93
CA LYS A 55 5.82 6.91 11.23
C LYS A 55 5.63 5.47 10.76
N GLN A 56 4.67 4.79 11.37
CA GLN A 56 4.13 3.54 10.86
C GLN A 56 2.75 3.82 10.27
N ASN A 57 2.45 3.15 9.15
CA ASN A 57 1.18 3.29 8.47
C ASN A 57 0.28 2.07 8.69
N LEU A 58 -0.97 2.21 8.32
CA LEU A 58 -1.95 1.14 8.29
C LEU A 58 -2.20 0.70 6.84
N VAL A 59 -2.08 -0.60 6.56
CA VAL A 59 -2.54 -1.20 5.31
C VAL A 59 -4.05 -1.34 5.37
N VAL A 60 -4.75 -0.77 4.40
CA VAL A 60 -6.21 -0.81 4.35
C VAL A 60 -6.70 -2.07 3.62
N LEU A 61 -7.98 -2.42 3.82
CA LEU A 61 -8.56 -3.64 3.25
C LEU A 61 -8.49 -3.68 1.72
N ASP A 62 -8.55 -2.54 1.06
CA ASP A 62 -8.49 -2.45 -0.41
C ASP A 62 -7.15 -2.86 -1.00
N ALA A 63 -6.08 -2.90 -0.21
CA ALA A 63 -4.79 -3.44 -0.64
C ALA A 63 -4.93 -4.91 -1.10
N SER A 64 -5.77 -5.70 -0.43
CA SER A 64 -6.02 -7.09 -0.82
C SER A 64 -6.73 -7.20 -2.18
N ILE A 65 -7.57 -6.24 -2.53
CA ILE A 65 -8.23 -6.18 -3.83
C ILE A 65 -7.21 -5.95 -4.94
N LEU A 66 -6.27 -5.03 -4.73
CA LEU A 66 -5.20 -4.78 -5.69
C LEU A 66 -4.34 -6.03 -5.90
N ILE A 67 -3.94 -6.70 -4.81
CA ILE A 67 -3.17 -7.95 -4.89
C ILE A 67 -3.96 -9.02 -5.65
N ALA A 68 -5.24 -9.22 -5.33
CA ALA A 68 -6.09 -10.20 -6.01
C ALA A 68 -6.23 -9.91 -7.51
N ARG A 69 -6.37 -8.64 -7.90
CA ARG A 69 -6.41 -8.23 -9.32
C ARG A 69 -5.11 -8.54 -10.04
N LEU A 70 -3.96 -8.22 -9.43
CA LEU A 70 -2.64 -8.51 -10.01
C LEU A 70 -2.38 -10.02 -10.15
N MET A 71 -2.92 -10.85 -9.25
CA MET A 71 -2.78 -12.30 -9.32
C MET A 71 -3.77 -12.97 -10.28
N LYS A 72 -4.93 -12.37 -10.48
CA LYS A 72 -5.98 -12.92 -11.34
C LYS A 72 -5.57 -12.95 -12.81
N ASP A 73 -5.01 -11.86 -13.30
CA ASP A 73 -4.72 -11.70 -14.72
C ASP A 73 -3.62 -10.64 -14.93
N ASN A 74 -2.61 -10.98 -15.73
CA ASN A 74 -1.58 -10.03 -16.12
C ASN A 74 -2.05 -9.00 -17.18
N GLN A 75 -3.26 -9.17 -17.71
CA GLN A 75 -3.92 -8.22 -18.61
C GLN A 75 -4.77 -7.19 -17.87
N GLU A 76 -4.96 -7.36 -16.55
CA GLU A 76 -5.60 -6.32 -15.75
C GLU A 76 -4.82 -5.01 -15.85
N PRO A 77 -5.48 -3.86 -16.07
CA PRO A 77 -4.81 -2.58 -16.23
C PRO A 77 -4.18 -1.98 -14.95
N PRO A 78 -4.23 -2.57 -13.77
CA PRO A 78 -3.58 -2.00 -12.59
C PRO A 78 -2.06 -2.00 -12.76
N HIS A 79 -1.47 -0.88 -12.42
CA HIS A 79 -0.02 -0.68 -12.47
C HIS A 79 0.67 -0.93 -11.11
N GLY A 80 0.07 -1.74 -10.26
CA GLY A 80 0.54 -1.89 -8.89
C GLY A 80 0.32 -0.60 -8.09
N ILE A 81 1.25 -0.28 -7.18
CA ILE A 81 1.28 0.99 -6.46
C ILE A 81 2.07 1.99 -7.31
N PHE A 82 1.50 3.17 -7.59
CA PHE A 82 2.08 4.08 -8.60
C PHE A 82 2.25 5.52 -8.15
N ALA A 83 1.52 5.97 -7.11
CA ALA A 83 1.57 7.34 -6.63
C ALA A 83 1.44 7.43 -5.10
N LEU A 84 1.91 8.54 -4.57
CA LEU A 84 1.65 8.99 -3.22
C LEU A 84 0.72 10.19 -3.26
N ALA A 85 -0.34 10.15 -2.46
CA ALA A 85 -1.27 11.24 -2.25
C ALA A 85 -1.08 11.84 -0.85
N VAL A 86 -1.22 13.15 -0.74
CA VAL A 86 -1.22 13.90 0.52
C VAL A 86 -2.50 14.72 0.62
N GLY A 87 -3.01 14.93 1.84
CA GLY A 87 -4.28 15.60 2.05
C GLY A 87 -4.34 16.44 3.32
N THR A 88 -5.38 17.28 3.36
CA THR A 88 -5.63 18.25 4.44
C THR A 88 -6.57 17.71 5.52
N GLY A 89 -7.05 16.46 5.37
CA GLY A 89 -8.02 15.88 6.27
C GLY A 89 -9.43 16.45 6.13
N GLN A 90 -10.32 16.03 6.99
CA GLN A 90 -11.70 16.48 6.98
C GLN A 90 -11.85 17.82 7.71
N SER A 91 -12.76 18.67 7.22
CA SER A 91 -13.15 19.91 7.91
C SER A 91 -13.60 19.61 9.35
N GLY A 92 -13.07 20.38 10.30
CA GLY A 92 -13.35 20.18 11.72
C GLY A 92 -12.41 19.26 12.47
N TRP A 93 -11.44 18.63 11.81
CA TRP A 93 -10.41 17.87 12.52
C TRP A 93 -9.53 18.79 13.37
N ASN A 94 -9.11 18.27 14.53
CA ASN A 94 -8.00 18.86 15.25
C ASN A 94 -6.71 18.49 14.51
N LEU A 95 -6.10 19.45 13.83
CA LEU A 95 -4.93 19.24 12.99
C LEU A 95 -3.67 18.78 13.78
N GLN A 96 -3.63 19.02 15.09
CA GLN A 96 -2.55 18.55 15.95
C GLN A 96 -2.78 17.12 16.46
N SER A 97 -4.02 16.64 16.39
CA SER A 97 -4.41 15.30 16.81
C SER A 97 -5.55 14.81 15.93
N PRO A 98 -5.29 14.53 14.65
CA PRO A 98 -6.31 14.00 13.75
C PRO A 98 -6.77 12.62 14.19
N PRO A 99 -7.98 12.18 13.80
CA PRO A 99 -8.45 10.84 14.09
C PRO A 99 -7.48 9.78 13.57
N ALA A 100 -7.37 8.68 14.31
CA ALA A 100 -6.53 7.56 13.90
C ALA A 100 -7.02 6.93 12.59
N ALA A 101 -6.09 6.44 11.78
CA ALA A 101 -6.39 5.69 10.58
C ALA A 101 -7.21 4.42 10.89
N THR A 102 -8.16 4.09 10.00
CA THR A 102 -8.93 2.85 10.07
C THR A 102 -8.64 1.99 8.85
N ASN A 103 -8.72 0.67 9.01
CA ASN A 103 -8.49 -0.26 7.89
C ASN A 103 -9.61 -0.24 6.83
N THR A 104 -10.72 0.41 7.11
CA THR A 104 -11.84 0.62 6.18
C THR A 104 -11.71 1.91 5.36
N GLN A 105 -10.63 2.64 5.52
CA GLN A 105 -10.37 3.85 4.75
C GLN A 105 -10.22 3.51 3.26
N ARG A 106 -10.91 4.24 2.40
CA ARG A 106 -11.00 4.00 0.94
C ARG A 106 -10.35 5.09 0.09
N ALA A 107 -10.26 6.30 0.64
CA ALA A 107 -9.69 7.48 -0.01
C ALA A 107 -9.16 8.44 1.06
N LEU A 108 -8.34 9.41 0.66
CA LEU A 108 -8.06 10.54 1.54
C LEU A 108 -9.34 11.36 1.74
N TRP A 109 -9.49 11.99 2.90
CA TRP A 109 -10.66 12.82 3.21
C TRP A 109 -10.71 14.09 2.37
N SER A 110 -9.56 14.72 2.18
CA SER A 110 -9.42 15.91 1.35
C SER A 110 -8.01 15.90 0.71
N GLU A 111 -7.90 15.28 -0.45
CA GLU A 111 -6.65 15.19 -1.16
C GLU A 111 -6.19 16.57 -1.64
N LEU A 112 -5.00 16.98 -1.22
CA LEU A 112 -4.36 18.23 -1.60
C LEU A 112 -3.56 18.06 -2.90
N ALA A 113 -2.81 16.98 -2.99
CA ALA A 113 -1.99 16.67 -4.16
C ALA A 113 -1.66 15.17 -4.20
N ARG A 114 -1.38 14.66 -5.40
CA ARG A 114 -0.75 13.35 -5.60
C ARG A 114 0.36 13.45 -6.62
N LYS A 115 1.36 12.60 -6.48
CA LYS A 115 2.50 12.56 -7.39
C LYS A 115 2.99 11.13 -7.56
N THR A 116 3.41 10.80 -8.78
CA THR A 116 4.10 9.53 -9.05
C THR A 116 5.45 9.50 -8.35
N PHE A 117 5.97 8.30 -8.13
CA PHE A 117 7.25 8.14 -7.46
C PHE A 117 8.41 8.66 -8.32
N SER A 118 9.37 9.29 -7.64
CA SER A 118 10.66 9.62 -8.24
C SER A 118 11.54 8.36 -8.36
N THR A 119 11.44 7.45 -7.39
CA THR A 119 12.09 6.13 -7.44
C THR A 119 11.23 5.07 -6.75
N THR A 120 11.35 3.83 -7.25
CA THR A 120 10.82 2.62 -6.61
C THR A 120 11.89 1.57 -6.64
N ASN A 121 12.36 1.14 -5.47
CA ASN A 121 13.49 0.22 -5.36
C ASN A 121 13.19 -0.94 -4.42
N PHE A 122 13.66 -2.14 -4.79
CA PHE A 122 13.85 -3.18 -3.80
C PHE A 122 15.00 -2.80 -2.88
N VAL A 123 14.84 -3.08 -1.60
CA VAL A 123 15.88 -2.85 -0.59
C VAL A 123 16.07 -4.09 0.26
N ASP A 124 17.25 -4.22 0.87
CA ASP A 124 17.51 -5.25 1.85
C ASP A 124 16.90 -4.89 3.23
N GLN A 125 17.07 -5.74 4.21
CA GLN A 125 16.58 -5.51 5.57
C GLN A 125 17.18 -4.28 6.26
N ASN A 126 18.33 -3.79 5.78
CA ASN A 126 19.01 -2.59 6.27
C ASN A 126 18.60 -1.33 5.51
N GLY A 127 17.74 -1.48 4.47
CA GLY A 127 17.31 -0.38 3.62
C GLY A 127 18.31 -0.01 2.53
N ILE A 128 19.26 -0.89 2.22
CA ILE A 128 20.21 -0.67 1.13
C ILE A 128 19.58 -1.17 -0.17
N PRO A 129 19.62 -0.38 -1.27
CA PRO A 129 19.08 -0.80 -2.55
C PRO A 129 19.63 -2.15 -3.01
N ALA A 130 18.73 -3.07 -3.37
CA ALA A 130 19.06 -4.39 -3.88
C ALA A 130 18.88 -4.44 -5.41
N SER A 131 19.77 -5.15 -6.10
CA SER A 131 19.67 -5.36 -7.55
C SER A 131 18.77 -6.54 -7.95
N TYR A 132 18.17 -7.21 -6.98
CA TYR A 132 17.25 -8.34 -7.16
C TYR A 132 16.00 -8.15 -6.32
N PRO A 133 14.87 -8.79 -6.69
CA PRO A 133 13.63 -8.69 -5.91
C PRO A 133 13.82 -9.16 -4.47
N THR A 134 13.33 -8.37 -3.53
CA THR A 134 13.24 -8.69 -2.10
C THR A 134 11.78 -8.56 -1.67
N ASN A 135 11.49 -8.89 -0.42
CA ASN A 135 10.16 -8.64 0.16
C ASN A 135 10.00 -7.22 0.74
N VAL A 136 10.96 -6.33 0.47
CA VAL A 136 10.94 -4.94 0.93
C VAL A 136 11.05 -3.99 -0.25
N VAL A 137 10.13 -3.03 -0.35
CA VAL A 137 10.09 -2.04 -1.43
C VAL A 137 10.01 -0.64 -0.84
N ASP A 138 10.88 0.25 -1.32
CA ASP A 138 10.86 1.68 -1.02
C ASP A 138 10.25 2.46 -2.20
N PHE A 139 9.24 3.27 -1.88
CA PHE A 139 8.60 4.22 -2.78
C PHE A 139 8.99 5.63 -2.37
N THR A 140 9.71 6.35 -3.21
CA THR A 140 10.13 7.72 -2.92
C THR A 140 9.35 8.72 -3.75
N THR A 141 8.80 9.73 -3.10
CA THR A 141 8.14 10.87 -3.74
C THR A 141 8.78 12.16 -3.24
N ALA A 142 9.08 13.07 -4.14
CA ALA A 142 9.59 14.40 -3.82
C ALA A 142 8.66 15.47 -4.38
N PHE A 143 7.95 16.18 -3.52
CA PHE A 143 7.20 17.39 -3.86
C PHE A 143 8.14 18.59 -3.87
N ALA A 144 8.18 19.28 -5.00
CA ALA A 144 8.96 20.50 -5.16
C ALA A 144 8.37 21.68 -4.36
N GLU A 145 9.03 22.83 -4.39
CA GLU A 145 8.66 24.01 -3.59
C GLU A 145 7.20 24.44 -3.78
N ALA A 146 6.74 24.57 -5.02
CA ALA A 146 5.36 24.99 -5.31
C ALA A 146 4.32 23.87 -5.28
N GLU A 147 4.71 22.62 -5.00
CA GLU A 147 3.84 21.45 -5.02
C GLU A 147 3.35 21.11 -3.60
N ALA A 148 2.10 20.64 -3.48
CA ALA A 148 1.50 20.21 -2.21
C ALA A 148 1.62 21.25 -1.09
N VAL A 149 1.44 22.52 -1.41
CA VAL A 149 1.55 23.64 -0.47
C VAL A 149 0.35 23.68 0.46
N GLY A 150 0.61 23.72 1.76
CA GLY A 150 -0.46 23.81 2.77
C GLY A 150 -0.29 22.88 3.96
N PRO A 151 -1.34 22.75 4.77
CA PRO A 151 -1.36 21.85 5.92
C PRO A 151 -1.60 20.42 5.45
N ILE A 152 -0.65 19.54 5.70
CA ILE A 152 -0.75 18.10 5.39
C ILE A 152 -0.97 17.35 6.70
N VAL A 153 -2.05 16.59 6.79
CA VAL A 153 -2.42 15.78 7.99
C VAL A 153 -2.73 14.33 7.66
N GLU A 154 -2.77 14.01 6.37
CA GLU A 154 -3.01 12.65 5.90
C GLU A 154 -2.21 12.36 4.63
N MET A 155 -1.90 11.09 4.43
CA MET A 155 -1.28 10.62 3.19
C MET A 155 -1.58 9.14 2.95
N GLY A 156 -1.42 8.72 1.70
CA GLY A 156 -1.63 7.34 1.34
C GLY A 156 -0.95 6.94 0.03
N LEU A 157 -0.68 5.65 -0.09
CA LEU A 157 -0.23 5.04 -1.33
C LEU A 157 -1.43 4.67 -2.19
N ILE A 158 -1.35 5.04 -3.45
CA ILE A 158 -2.39 4.81 -4.44
C ILE A 158 -1.90 3.80 -5.46
N GLY A 159 -2.73 2.78 -5.70
CA GLY A 159 -2.50 1.76 -6.72
C GLY A 159 -3.72 1.57 -7.61
N GLY A 160 -3.60 0.64 -8.55
CA GLY A 160 -4.71 0.25 -9.41
C GLY A 160 -4.74 0.95 -10.76
N ASN A 161 -5.92 1.31 -11.21
CA ASN A 161 -6.14 1.77 -12.58
C ASN A 161 -5.88 3.26 -12.75
N VAL A 162 -4.65 3.60 -13.09
CA VAL A 162 -4.21 4.97 -13.15
C VAL A 162 -4.19 5.53 -14.54
N ASN A 163 -4.57 6.77 -14.63
CA ASN A 163 -4.21 7.58 -15.76
C ASN A 163 -2.71 7.95 -15.64
N SER A 164 -1.87 7.15 -16.28
CA SER A 164 -0.41 7.19 -16.21
C SER A 164 0.23 8.50 -16.70
N ASN A 165 -0.57 9.42 -17.23
CA ASN A 165 -0.05 10.66 -17.82
C ASN A 165 0.11 11.82 -16.82
N LEU A 166 -0.21 11.61 -15.54
CA LEU A 166 -0.15 12.69 -14.56
C LEU A 166 1.02 12.46 -13.60
N SER A 167 2.11 13.18 -13.83
CA SER A 167 3.23 13.20 -12.89
C SER A 167 2.86 13.87 -11.56
N ILE A 168 1.89 14.79 -11.58
CA ILE A 168 1.31 15.44 -10.40
C ILE A 168 -0.13 15.88 -10.68
N ARG A 169 -1.00 15.81 -9.67
CA ARG A 169 -2.31 16.48 -9.61
C ARG A 169 -2.32 17.41 -8.40
N ASN A 170 -2.60 18.68 -8.65
CA ASN A 170 -2.66 19.67 -7.60
C ASN A 170 -3.53 20.88 -8.05
N PRO A 171 -4.64 21.21 -7.38
CA PRO A 171 -5.35 20.34 -6.44
C PRO A 171 -5.97 19.14 -7.16
N VAL A 172 -6.21 18.08 -6.45
CA VAL A 172 -6.96 16.98 -7.00
C VAL A 172 -8.38 17.45 -7.21
N SER A 173 -8.77 17.49 -8.47
CA SER A 173 -10.22 17.58 -8.75
C SER A 173 -10.85 16.36 -8.13
N PRO A 174 -11.84 16.60 -7.29
CA PRO A 174 -12.36 15.58 -6.49
C PRO A 174 -12.69 14.38 -7.30
N PRO A 175 -12.17 13.32 -6.91
CA PRO A 175 -12.98 12.19 -6.91
C PRO A 175 -13.82 12.28 -5.74
N ASN A 176 -14.50 13.08 -5.61
CA ASN A 176 -14.27 12.56 -4.59
C ASN A 176 -15.35 12.70 -3.73
N GLY A 177 -16.34 12.21 -4.01
CA GLY A 177 -17.34 11.69 -3.14
C GLY A 177 -16.79 10.48 -2.36
N PRO A 178 -17.54 9.95 -1.40
CA PRO A 178 -17.20 8.72 -0.74
C PRO A 178 -16.96 7.63 -1.80
N TYR A 179 -15.94 6.80 -1.58
CA TYR A 179 -15.67 5.61 -2.36
C TYR A 179 -16.97 4.88 -2.75
N ASN A 180 -17.15 4.72 -4.04
CA ASN A 180 -18.29 3.99 -4.60
C ASN A 180 -17.77 2.66 -5.18
N PRO A 181 -18.01 1.51 -4.52
CA PRO A 181 -17.50 0.22 -4.97
C PRO A 181 -17.96 -0.17 -6.38
N THR A 182 -19.08 0.35 -6.84
CA THR A 182 -19.61 0.04 -8.16
C THR A 182 -18.83 0.74 -9.28
N VAL A 183 -18.29 1.92 -8.99
CA VAL A 183 -17.58 2.75 -9.96
C VAL A 183 -16.07 2.68 -9.73
N ASP A 184 -15.66 2.82 -8.49
CA ASP A 184 -14.26 3.03 -8.11
C ASP A 184 -13.42 1.76 -8.21
N LEU A 185 -14.00 0.58 -7.96
CA LEU A 185 -13.30 -0.71 -8.10
C LEU A 185 -12.93 -1.09 -9.54
N THR A 186 -13.61 -0.53 -10.52
CA THR A 186 -13.44 -0.93 -11.93
C THR A 186 -12.63 0.06 -12.75
N GLN A 187 -12.57 1.32 -12.33
CA GLN A 187 -12.04 2.40 -13.16
C GLN A 187 -11.06 3.33 -12.44
N PHE A 188 -11.00 3.28 -11.11
CA PHE A 188 -10.29 4.28 -10.32
C PHE A 188 -9.21 3.68 -9.42
N ASP A 189 -8.49 4.58 -8.81
CA ASP A 189 -7.38 4.31 -7.94
C ASP A 189 -7.83 3.56 -6.68
N THR A 190 -6.96 2.70 -6.19
CA THR A 190 -7.17 1.96 -4.95
C THR A 190 -6.24 2.50 -3.89
N LEU A 191 -6.78 2.94 -2.75
CA LEU A 191 -5.97 3.27 -1.58
C LEU A 191 -5.40 1.98 -0.99
N VAL A 192 -4.07 1.88 -0.94
CA VAL A 192 -3.37 0.70 -0.44
C VAL A 192 -2.98 0.85 1.02
N ASN A 193 -2.49 2.03 1.35
CA ASN A 193 -2.04 2.39 2.69
C ASN A 193 -2.56 3.77 3.07
N TYR A 194 -2.80 3.97 4.34
CA TYR A 194 -3.29 5.24 4.86
C TYR A 194 -2.62 5.60 6.19
N LEU A 195 -2.34 6.87 6.37
CA LEU A 195 -1.81 7.43 7.60
C LEU A 195 -2.42 8.81 7.84
N SER A 196 -2.85 9.06 9.08
CA SER A 196 -3.14 10.40 9.61
C SER A 196 -2.11 10.77 10.68
N PHE A 197 -1.73 12.04 10.76
CA PHE A 197 -0.66 12.52 11.65
C PHE A 197 -0.83 14.00 11.97
N PRO A 198 -0.20 14.50 13.07
CA PRO A 198 -0.16 15.93 13.38
C PRO A 198 0.34 16.75 12.20
N VAL A 199 -0.27 17.90 11.98
CA VAL A 199 -0.06 18.73 10.79
C VAL A 199 1.41 19.00 10.46
N ILE A 200 1.75 18.81 9.21
CA ILE A 200 2.97 19.30 8.59
C ILE A 200 2.58 20.45 7.68
N ASN A 201 2.95 21.68 8.06
CA ASN A 201 2.75 22.83 7.20
C ASN A 201 3.88 22.90 6.18
N LYS A 202 3.56 22.67 4.91
CA LYS A 202 4.52 22.79 3.80
C LYS A 202 4.39 24.17 3.16
N PRO A 203 5.35 25.09 3.39
CA PRO A 203 5.36 26.37 2.70
C PRO A 203 5.78 26.22 1.23
N PRO A 204 5.49 27.23 0.39
CA PRO A 204 5.84 27.21 -1.04
C PRO A 204 7.35 27.27 -1.29
N THR A 205 8.16 27.57 -0.29
CA THR A 205 9.63 27.65 -0.37
C THR A 205 10.34 26.36 0.04
N SER A 206 9.58 25.33 0.42
CA SER A 206 10.15 24.07 0.92
C SER A 206 9.85 22.91 -0.02
N THR A 207 10.74 21.95 -0.07
CA THR A 207 10.54 20.64 -0.67
C THR A 207 10.11 19.64 0.39
N LEU A 208 9.30 18.64 0.01
CA LEU A 208 8.88 17.56 0.89
C LEU A 208 9.23 16.23 0.24
N THR A 209 10.15 15.50 0.86
CA THR A 209 10.51 14.15 0.42
C THR A 209 9.92 13.12 1.36
N ILE A 210 9.28 12.11 0.79
CA ILE A 210 8.63 11.03 1.52
C ILE A 210 9.19 9.72 0.98
N VAL A 211 9.74 8.90 1.86
CA VAL A 211 10.12 7.52 1.56
C VAL A 211 9.16 6.61 2.30
N TRP A 212 8.42 5.82 1.53
CA TRP A 212 7.45 4.87 2.06
C TRP A 212 7.93 3.45 1.82
N ARG A 213 8.22 2.74 2.89
CA ARG A 213 8.69 1.36 2.85
C ARG A 213 7.54 0.40 3.11
N LEU A 214 7.39 -0.60 2.26
CA LEU A 214 6.52 -1.75 2.48
C LEU A 214 7.36 -3.01 2.65
N THR A 215 7.06 -3.77 3.69
CA THR A 215 7.60 -5.11 3.93
C THR A 215 6.46 -6.12 3.88
N PHE A 216 6.63 -7.16 3.06
CA PHE A 216 5.65 -8.21 2.79
C PHE A 216 5.99 -9.51 3.51
#